data_854653569e0db52ed426b3df7684b248
#
_entry.id   854653569e0db52ed426b3df7684b248
#
_cell.length_a   1.000
_cell.length_b   1.000
_cell.length_c   1.000
_cell.angle_alpha   90.00
_cell.angle_beta   90.00
_cell.angle_gamma   90.00
#
_symmetry.space_group_name_H-M   'P 1'
#
loop_
_entity.id
_entity.type
_entity.pdbx_description
1 polymer ?
#
loop_
_entity_poly.entity_id
_entity_poly.type
_entity_poly.pdbx_seq_one_letter_code
_entity_poly.pdbx_strand_id
1 'polypeptide(L)'
;MSINVVLVEPEIPQNTGNIIRTCANTGATLHLIRPLGFSLEDKNLKRCGLDYWDISDIRYYDSFEELQEKYPDAKYFYSTTKAQKAHSDMEFEDGCFLVFGKETKGLPKPLLEANMDTCMRIPMLALEKARSLNLSNSVAIVVYEAMRQIGYPGMR
;
A
#
# COMPACT_ATOMS: atom_id res chain seq x y z
N MET A 1 9.78 -10.18 11.06
CA MET A 1 8.64 -9.32 10.77
C MET A 1 8.97 -8.38 9.65
N SER A 2 8.01 -7.73 9.07
CA SER A 2 8.24 -6.88 7.93
C SER A 2 7.18 -5.81 7.81
N ILE A 3 7.28 -4.99 6.77
CA ILE A 3 6.31 -3.97 6.44
C ILE A 3 5.05 -4.63 5.86
N ASN A 4 3.89 -4.08 6.18
CA ASN A 4 2.60 -4.54 5.67
C ASN A 4 2.03 -3.50 4.71
N VAL A 5 1.66 -3.94 3.52
CA VAL A 5 1.00 -3.09 2.51
C VAL A 5 -0.48 -3.45 2.47
N VAL A 6 -1.34 -2.45 2.55
CA VAL A 6 -2.80 -2.64 2.49
C VAL A 6 -3.34 -1.90 1.28
N LEU A 7 -4.06 -2.62 0.41
CA LEU A 7 -4.76 -2.02 -0.72
C LEU A 7 -6.27 -2.11 -0.43
N VAL A 8 -6.90 -0.95 -0.26
CA VAL A 8 -8.33 -0.88 0.03
C VAL A 8 -9.11 -0.81 -1.27
N GLU A 9 -9.76 -1.92 -1.63
CA GLU A 9 -10.61 -2.04 -2.81
C GLU A 9 -9.87 -1.66 -4.11
N PRO A 10 -8.71 -2.28 -4.40
CA PRO A 10 -7.96 -1.96 -5.61
C PRO A 10 -8.77 -2.31 -6.86
N GLU A 11 -8.63 -1.49 -7.91
CA GLU A 11 -9.47 -1.56 -9.10
C GLU A 11 -8.75 -2.10 -10.34
N ILE A 12 -7.45 -1.83 -10.45
CA ILE A 12 -6.67 -2.11 -11.68
C ILE A 12 -5.75 -3.30 -11.46
N PRO A 13 -5.99 -4.43 -12.17
CA PRO A 13 -5.22 -5.66 -11.94
C PRO A 13 -3.72 -5.52 -12.20
N GLN A 14 -3.31 -4.72 -13.18
CA GLN A 14 -1.89 -4.51 -13.47
C GLN A 14 -1.17 -3.84 -12.30
N ASN A 15 -1.83 -2.90 -11.61
CA ASN A 15 -1.26 -2.25 -10.44
C ASN A 15 -1.06 -3.26 -9.31
N THR A 16 -2.07 -4.07 -9.03
CA THR A 16 -1.96 -5.10 -7.99
C THR A 16 -0.87 -6.11 -8.33
N GLY A 17 -0.76 -6.52 -9.60
CA GLY A 17 0.30 -7.42 -10.04
C GLY A 17 1.69 -6.85 -9.80
N ASN A 18 1.90 -5.60 -10.15
CA ASN A 18 3.18 -4.92 -9.91
C ASN A 18 3.47 -4.76 -8.42
N ILE A 19 2.44 -4.53 -7.60
CA ILE A 19 2.59 -4.41 -6.15
C ILE A 19 2.96 -5.77 -5.55
N ILE A 20 2.40 -6.86 -6.04
CA ILE A 20 2.79 -8.22 -5.61
C ILE A 20 4.28 -8.40 -5.83
N ARG A 21 4.79 -7.98 -6.99
CA ARG A 21 6.21 -8.06 -7.30
C ARG A 21 7.06 -7.25 -6.33
N THR A 22 6.65 -6.02 -6.03
CA THR A 22 7.35 -5.17 -5.07
C THR A 22 7.37 -5.81 -3.68
N CYS A 23 6.25 -6.35 -3.22
CA CYS A 23 6.16 -7.01 -1.92
C CYS A 23 7.05 -8.26 -1.87
N ALA A 24 7.05 -9.06 -2.94
CA ALA A 24 7.90 -10.25 -3.01
C ALA A 24 9.38 -9.90 -2.90
N ASN A 25 9.80 -8.82 -3.57
CA ASN A 25 11.21 -8.41 -3.59
C ASN A 25 11.67 -7.72 -2.31
N THR A 26 10.75 -7.28 -1.46
CA THR A 26 11.07 -6.57 -0.22
C THR A 26 10.72 -7.35 1.04
N GLY A 27 10.03 -8.48 0.88
CA GLY A 27 9.55 -9.25 2.02
C GLY A 27 8.32 -8.66 2.69
N ALA A 28 7.69 -7.65 2.08
CA ALA A 28 6.48 -7.06 2.62
C ALA A 28 5.29 -8.01 2.47
N THR A 29 4.38 -8.00 3.43
CA THR A 29 3.13 -8.73 3.36
C THR A 29 2.07 -7.86 2.68
N LEU A 30 1.32 -8.44 1.73
CA LEU A 30 0.26 -7.73 1.02
C LEU A 30 -1.10 -8.13 1.56
N HIS A 31 -1.89 -7.13 1.94
CA HIS A 31 -3.25 -7.29 2.45
C HIS A 31 -4.21 -6.64 1.46
N LEU A 32 -5.15 -7.44 0.93
CA LEU A 32 -6.15 -6.96 -0.04
C LEU A 32 -7.52 -6.88 0.63
N ILE A 33 -8.13 -5.71 0.59
CA ILE A 33 -9.47 -5.48 1.14
C ILE A 33 -10.48 -5.54 0.00
N ARG A 34 -11.45 -6.44 0.11
CA ARG A 34 -12.55 -6.57 -0.87
C ARG A 34 -13.55 -5.42 -0.74
N PRO A 35 -14.33 -5.11 -1.79
CA PRO A 35 -14.33 -5.80 -3.07
C PRO A 35 -13.16 -5.40 -3.96
N LEU A 36 -12.66 -6.38 -4.73
CA LEU A 36 -11.63 -6.12 -5.73
C LEU A 36 -12.31 -5.77 -7.05
N GLY A 37 -11.77 -4.81 -7.78
CA GLY A 37 -12.30 -4.41 -9.08
C GLY A 37 -11.94 -5.38 -10.23
N PHE A 38 -11.44 -6.56 -9.89
CA PHE A 38 -10.99 -7.57 -10.85
C PHE A 38 -11.08 -8.95 -10.22
N SER A 39 -11.01 -9.98 -11.05
CA SER A 39 -10.93 -11.37 -10.60
C SER A 39 -9.47 -11.75 -10.32
N LEU A 40 -9.25 -12.60 -9.32
CA LEU A 40 -7.93 -13.19 -9.07
C LEU A 40 -7.46 -14.06 -10.22
N GLU A 41 -8.39 -14.47 -11.11
CA GLU A 41 -8.07 -15.22 -12.32
C GLU A 41 -7.75 -14.30 -13.51
N ASP A 42 -7.76 -12.98 -13.32
CA ASP A 42 -7.50 -12.01 -14.39
C ASP A 42 -6.10 -12.22 -14.98
N LYS A 43 -6.05 -12.30 -16.31
CA LYS A 43 -4.78 -12.57 -17.01
C LYS A 43 -3.76 -11.43 -16.86
N ASN A 44 -4.22 -10.19 -16.71
CA ASN A 44 -3.33 -9.05 -16.52
C ASN A 44 -2.68 -9.10 -15.14
N LEU A 45 -3.45 -9.50 -14.12
CA LEU A 45 -2.93 -9.72 -12.79
C LEU A 45 -1.86 -10.81 -12.81
N LYS A 46 -2.16 -11.94 -13.41
CA LYS A 46 -1.23 -13.07 -13.50
C LYS A 46 0.03 -12.73 -14.29
N ARG A 47 -0.12 -11.99 -15.38
CA ARG A 47 1.03 -11.61 -16.21
C ARG A 47 2.02 -10.74 -15.45
N CYS A 48 1.52 -9.81 -14.62
CA CYS A 48 2.37 -8.90 -13.87
C CYS A 48 2.94 -9.52 -12.61
N GLY A 49 2.22 -10.46 -11.98
CA GLY A 49 2.57 -10.99 -10.67
C GLY A 49 2.81 -12.49 -10.58
N LEU A 50 2.61 -13.25 -11.69
CA LEU A 50 2.61 -14.70 -11.64
C LEU A 50 3.90 -15.30 -11.08
N ASP A 51 5.05 -14.83 -11.54
CA ASP A 51 6.36 -15.35 -11.14
C ASP A 51 6.65 -15.10 -9.65
N TYR A 52 5.90 -14.20 -9.03
CA TYR A 52 6.10 -13.79 -7.64
C TYR A 52 5.00 -14.28 -6.70
N TRP A 53 3.96 -14.93 -7.25
CA TRP A 53 2.80 -15.35 -6.46
C TRP A 53 3.18 -16.34 -5.37
N ASP A 54 4.00 -17.32 -5.70
CA ASP A 54 4.38 -18.39 -4.79
C ASP A 54 5.27 -17.94 -3.64
N ILE A 55 6.02 -16.84 -3.83
CA ILE A 55 6.93 -16.32 -2.82
C ILE A 55 6.34 -15.10 -2.10
N SER A 56 5.10 -14.73 -2.42
CA SER A 56 4.42 -13.59 -1.83
C SER A 56 3.48 -14.03 -0.72
N ASP A 57 3.44 -13.25 0.36
CA ASP A 57 2.46 -13.43 1.44
C ASP A 57 1.30 -12.49 1.15
N ILE A 58 0.20 -13.05 0.65
CA ILE A 58 -0.98 -12.28 0.25
C ILE A 58 -2.16 -12.72 1.10
N ARG A 59 -2.81 -11.78 1.78
CA ARG A 59 -3.93 -12.02 2.67
C ARG A 59 -5.15 -11.21 2.24
N TYR A 60 -6.36 -11.74 2.47
CA TYR A 60 -7.61 -11.16 1.99
C TYR A 60 -8.55 -10.87 3.14
N TYR A 61 -9.28 -9.76 3.05
CA TYR A 61 -10.23 -9.31 4.08
C TYR A 61 -11.50 -8.78 3.41
N ASP A 62 -12.62 -8.94 4.08
CA ASP A 62 -13.90 -8.42 3.57
C ASP A 62 -14.09 -6.94 3.88
N SER A 63 -13.35 -6.41 4.86
CA SER A 63 -13.39 -4.99 5.20
C SER A 63 -12.07 -4.57 5.84
N PHE A 64 -11.82 -3.26 5.85
CA PHE A 64 -10.66 -2.70 6.54
C PHE A 64 -10.79 -2.90 8.06
N GLU A 65 -12.00 -2.82 8.57
CA GLU A 65 -12.29 -3.05 10.00
C GLU A 65 -11.88 -4.46 10.42
N GLU A 66 -12.12 -5.46 9.57
CA GLU A 66 -11.70 -6.84 9.82
C GLU A 66 -10.17 -6.92 9.99
N LEU A 67 -9.43 -6.22 9.15
CA LEU A 67 -7.97 -6.16 9.24
C LEU A 67 -7.54 -5.49 10.54
N GLN A 68 -8.16 -4.38 10.90
CA GLN A 68 -7.82 -3.65 12.12
C GLN A 68 -8.12 -4.47 13.38
N GLU A 69 -9.19 -5.24 13.38
CA GLU A 69 -9.52 -6.12 14.50
C GLU A 69 -8.47 -7.21 14.68
N LYS A 70 -7.88 -7.67 13.58
CA LYS A 70 -6.83 -8.67 13.63
C LYS A 70 -5.50 -8.10 14.11
N TYR A 71 -5.23 -6.83 13.82
CA TYR A 71 -3.98 -6.15 14.19
C TYR A 71 -4.27 -4.84 14.93
N PRO A 72 -4.87 -4.91 16.14
CA PRO A 72 -5.37 -3.71 16.83
C PRO A 72 -4.26 -2.80 17.38
N ASP A 73 -3.08 -3.36 17.64
CA ASP A 73 -1.97 -2.61 18.23
C ASP A 73 -0.95 -2.12 17.21
N ALA A 74 -1.19 -2.37 15.93
CA ALA A 74 -0.27 -1.97 14.88
C ALA A 74 -0.38 -0.46 14.59
N LYS A 75 0.71 0.10 14.06
CA LYS A 75 0.69 1.48 13.56
C LYS A 75 0.30 1.48 12.09
N TYR A 76 -0.62 2.37 11.75
CA TYR A 76 -1.16 2.51 10.39
C TYR A 76 -0.82 3.88 9.85
N PHE A 77 -0.30 3.91 8.61
CA PHE A 77 0.00 5.14 7.87
C PHE A 77 -0.83 5.15 6.61
N TYR A 78 -1.46 6.27 6.30
CA TYR A 78 -2.44 6.38 5.22
C TYR A 78 -1.92 7.27 4.11
N SER A 79 -1.80 6.72 2.90
CA SER A 79 -1.31 7.45 1.74
C SER A 79 -2.45 8.22 1.08
N THR A 80 -2.29 9.54 0.95
CA THR A 80 -3.27 10.40 0.31
C THR A 80 -2.62 11.68 -0.18
N THR A 81 -3.07 12.18 -1.34
CA THR A 81 -2.59 13.46 -1.88
C THR A 81 -3.10 14.64 -1.06
N LYS A 82 -4.01 14.42 -0.12
CA LYS A 82 -4.59 15.46 0.76
C LYS A 82 -3.79 15.67 2.04
N ALA A 83 -2.79 14.83 2.31
CA ALA A 83 -1.96 14.96 3.49
C ALA A 83 -1.04 16.17 3.38
N GLN A 84 -0.64 16.72 4.52
CA GLN A 84 0.32 17.83 4.58
C GLN A 84 1.75 17.33 4.74
N LYS A 85 1.93 16.20 5.41
CA LYS A 85 3.25 15.64 5.68
C LYS A 85 3.71 14.74 4.53
N ALA A 86 5.01 14.80 4.23
CA ALA A 86 5.60 13.88 3.27
C ALA A 86 5.73 12.49 3.88
N HIS A 87 5.70 11.46 3.03
CA HIS A 87 5.93 10.09 3.50
C HIS A 87 7.27 9.95 4.20
N SER A 88 8.29 10.71 3.76
CA SER A 88 9.61 10.68 4.36
C SER A 88 9.68 11.32 5.75
N ASP A 89 8.65 12.06 6.15
CA ASP A 89 8.55 12.63 7.50
C ASP A 89 7.98 11.64 8.52
N MET A 90 7.44 10.51 8.05
CA MET A 90 6.88 9.49 8.93
C MET A 90 7.99 8.65 9.55
N GLU A 91 7.78 8.22 10.78
CA GLU A 91 8.66 7.31 11.46
C GLU A 91 8.12 5.89 11.34
N PHE A 92 8.53 5.19 10.28
CA PHE A 92 8.11 3.82 10.05
C PHE A 92 8.87 2.86 10.96
N GLU A 93 8.19 1.79 11.36
CA GLU A 93 8.82 0.76 12.18
C GLU A 93 8.46 -0.61 11.62
N ASP A 94 9.23 -1.61 12.03
CA ASP A 94 8.96 -2.99 11.63
C ASP A 94 7.57 -3.41 12.10
N GLY A 95 6.80 -3.99 11.20
CA GLY A 95 5.43 -4.41 11.47
C GLY A 95 4.36 -3.35 11.21
N CYS A 96 4.74 -2.13 10.82
CA CYS A 96 3.73 -1.10 10.52
C CYS A 96 2.96 -1.41 9.23
N PHE A 97 1.79 -0.78 9.10
CA PHE A 97 0.89 -0.94 7.96
C PHE A 97 0.86 0.33 7.13
N LEU A 98 1.08 0.19 5.83
CA LEU A 98 1.02 1.27 4.84
C LEU A 98 -0.25 1.08 4.04
N VAL A 99 -1.21 2.00 4.20
CA VAL A 99 -2.56 1.86 3.66
C VAL A 99 -2.76 2.75 2.44
N PHE A 100 -3.16 2.14 1.34
CA PHE A 100 -3.37 2.81 0.05
C PHE A 100 -4.81 2.61 -0.41
N GLY A 101 -5.39 3.65 -1.01
CA GLY A 101 -6.75 3.60 -1.53
C GLY A 101 -6.84 3.13 -2.96
N LYS A 102 -8.07 3.03 -3.45
CA LYS A 102 -8.32 2.65 -4.85
C LYS A 102 -7.83 3.74 -5.81
N GLU A 103 -7.57 3.34 -7.03
CA GLU A 103 -6.94 4.21 -8.03
C GLU A 103 -7.76 5.46 -8.36
N THR A 104 -9.09 5.35 -8.37
CA THR A 104 -9.97 6.47 -8.77
C THR A 104 -10.23 7.47 -7.65
N LYS A 105 -10.56 7.00 -6.45
CA LYS A 105 -11.03 7.85 -5.35
C LYS A 105 -10.12 7.92 -4.13
N GLY A 106 -9.10 7.07 -4.07
CA GLY A 106 -8.24 6.98 -2.91
C GLY A 106 -8.98 6.40 -1.70
N LEU A 107 -8.52 6.74 -0.51
CA LEU A 107 -9.11 6.27 0.74
C LEU A 107 -10.37 7.05 1.10
N PRO A 108 -11.32 6.42 1.83
CA PRO A 108 -12.54 7.11 2.27
C PRO A 108 -12.21 8.34 3.12
N LYS A 109 -12.94 9.43 2.87
CA LYS A 109 -12.75 10.69 3.59
C LYS A 109 -12.86 10.55 5.11
N PRO A 110 -13.86 9.82 5.65
CA PRO A 110 -13.95 9.64 7.11
C PRO A 110 -12.73 8.97 7.71
N LEU A 111 -12.13 8.00 7.00
CA LEU A 111 -10.92 7.32 7.46
C LEU A 111 -9.75 8.29 7.55
N LEU A 112 -9.59 9.14 6.54
CA LEU A 112 -8.52 10.14 6.52
C LEU A 112 -8.71 11.18 7.61
N GLU A 113 -9.92 11.67 7.79
CA GLU A 113 -10.21 12.68 8.82
C GLU A 113 -9.96 12.15 10.24
N ALA A 114 -10.23 10.88 10.47
CA ALA A 114 -10.00 10.24 11.76
C ALA A 114 -8.52 9.99 12.07
N ASN A 115 -7.64 10.08 11.05
CA ASN A 115 -6.23 9.68 11.16
C ASN A 115 -5.26 10.71 10.55
N MET A 116 -5.58 11.99 10.62
CA MET A 116 -4.78 13.03 9.96
C MET A 116 -3.31 13.02 10.34
N ASP A 117 -2.99 12.68 11.59
CA ASP A 117 -1.61 12.70 12.07
C ASP A 117 -0.72 11.65 11.38
N THR A 118 -1.33 10.58 10.88
CA THR A 118 -0.62 9.50 10.20
C THR A 118 -0.93 9.45 8.71
N CYS A 119 -1.57 10.49 8.17
CA CYS A 119 -1.71 10.65 6.73
C CYS A 119 -0.43 11.22 6.15
N MET A 120 -0.03 10.69 5.00
CA MET A 120 1.21 11.06 4.33
C MET A 120 1.01 11.18 2.83
N ARG A 121 1.86 11.97 2.19
CA ARG A 121 1.85 12.11 0.75
C ARG A 121 3.25 11.95 0.18
N ILE A 122 3.32 11.53 -1.08
CA ILE A 122 4.56 11.58 -1.83
C ILE A 122 4.66 12.97 -2.44
N PRO A 123 5.74 13.73 -2.19
CA PRO A 123 5.87 15.07 -2.76
C PRO A 123 5.80 15.06 -4.28
N MET A 124 5.08 16.02 -4.83
CA MET A 124 4.96 16.24 -6.28
C MET A 124 5.05 17.74 -6.54
N LEU A 125 5.41 18.10 -7.77
CA LEU A 125 5.38 19.51 -8.15
C LEU A 125 3.96 20.06 -8.03
N ALA A 126 3.82 21.30 -7.59
CA ALA A 126 2.54 21.96 -7.44
C ALA A 126 2.03 22.45 -8.80
N LEU A 127 1.79 21.51 -9.72
CA LEU A 127 1.29 21.80 -11.06
C LEU A 127 -0.14 21.30 -11.18
N GLU A 128 -0.95 22.03 -11.92
CA GLU A 128 -2.35 21.69 -12.10
C GLU A 128 -2.54 20.28 -12.69
N LYS A 129 -1.63 19.85 -13.55
CA LYS A 129 -1.68 18.53 -14.18
C LYS A 129 -1.05 17.43 -13.34
N ALA A 130 -0.24 17.76 -12.35
CA ALA A 130 0.42 16.79 -11.47
C ALA A 130 -0.49 16.47 -10.30
N ARG A 131 -1.42 15.52 -10.48
CA ARG A 131 -2.47 15.22 -9.50
C ARG A 131 -2.15 14.04 -8.60
N SER A 132 -1.62 12.97 -9.18
CA SER A 132 -1.31 11.74 -8.45
C SER A 132 -0.32 10.92 -9.25
N LEU A 133 0.37 10.04 -8.54
CA LEU A 133 1.23 9.04 -9.15
C LEU A 133 0.44 7.75 -9.34
N ASN A 134 0.87 6.93 -10.29
CA ASN A 134 0.35 5.58 -10.46
C ASN A 134 0.44 4.84 -9.12
N LEU A 135 -0.60 4.06 -8.78
CA LEU A 135 -0.68 3.38 -7.48
C LEU A 135 0.50 2.46 -7.23
N SER A 136 0.89 1.65 -8.21
CA SER A 136 2.01 0.72 -8.00
C SER A 136 3.33 1.46 -7.78
N ASN A 137 3.52 2.60 -8.44
CA ASN A 137 4.69 3.45 -8.20
C ASN A 137 4.66 4.04 -6.80
N SER A 138 3.50 4.52 -6.36
CA SER A 138 3.34 5.08 -5.02
C SER A 138 3.67 4.05 -3.94
N VAL A 139 3.18 2.83 -4.10
CA VAL A 139 3.46 1.74 -3.17
C VAL A 139 4.96 1.46 -3.11
N ALA A 140 5.61 1.36 -4.27
CA ALA A 140 7.05 1.08 -4.32
C ALA A 140 7.86 2.17 -3.62
N ILE A 141 7.52 3.43 -3.86
CA ILE A 141 8.23 4.57 -3.24
C ILE A 141 8.10 4.51 -1.72
N VAL A 142 6.89 4.33 -1.20
CA VAL A 142 6.65 4.33 0.25
C VAL A 142 7.25 3.08 0.91
N VAL A 143 7.11 1.92 0.28
CA VAL A 143 7.69 0.67 0.81
C VAL A 143 9.20 0.79 0.93
N TYR A 144 9.89 1.30 -0.11
CA TYR A 144 11.33 1.44 -0.05
C TYR A 144 11.79 2.50 0.94
N GLU A 145 11.02 3.56 1.14
CA GLU A 145 11.34 4.51 2.22
C GLU A 145 11.20 3.84 3.59
N ALA A 146 10.14 3.06 3.81
CA ALA A 146 9.97 2.33 5.05
C ALA A 146 11.10 1.32 5.26
N MET A 147 11.47 0.58 4.20
CA MET A 147 12.59 -0.37 4.27
C MET A 147 13.92 0.32 4.60
N ARG A 148 14.16 1.49 4.00
CA ARG A 148 15.35 2.27 4.31
C ARG A 148 15.40 2.63 5.79
N GLN A 149 14.29 3.08 6.35
CA GLN A 149 14.23 3.49 7.76
C GLN A 149 14.48 2.32 8.72
N ILE A 150 14.05 1.12 8.38
CA ILE A 150 14.26 -0.05 9.23
C ILE A 150 15.53 -0.84 8.88
N GLY A 151 16.35 -0.32 7.96
CA GLY A 151 17.68 -0.87 7.66
C GLY A 151 17.72 -1.98 6.61
N TYR A 152 16.74 -2.04 5.71
CA TYR A 152 16.67 -3.04 4.62
C TYR A 152 16.84 -4.47 5.13
N PRO A 153 16.03 -4.95 6.08
CA PRO A 153 16.22 -6.26 6.69
C PRO A 153 16.16 -7.40 5.66
N GLY A 154 17.21 -8.23 5.65
CA GLY A 154 17.29 -9.36 4.72
C GLY A 154 17.57 -8.98 3.27
N MET A 155 17.76 -7.71 2.98
CA MET A 155 18.04 -7.22 1.64
C MET A 155 19.54 -6.94 1.45
N ARG A 156 19.98 -6.89 0.18
CA ARG A 156 21.38 -6.63 -0.16
C ARG A 156 21.51 -5.62 -1.29
#